data_0ea071c04fb5f9693085985dd9a6bf80
#
_entry.id   0ea071c04fb5f9693085985dd9a6bf80
#
_cell.length_a   1.000
_cell.length_b   1.000
_cell.length_c   1.000
_cell.angle_alpha   90.00
_cell.angle_beta   90.00
_cell.angle_gamma   90.00
#
_symmetry.space_group_name_H-M   'P 1'
#
loop_
_entity.id
_entity.type
_entity.pdbx_description
1 polymer ?
#
loop_
_entity_poly.entity_id
_entity_poly.type
_entity_poly.pdbx_seq_one_letter_code
_entity_poly.pdbx_strand_id
1 'polypeptide(L)'
;MKSLKQEAEVKPSDDRAWLRLARACYQQANWEEAIAAYDRAIDIRHQYADENYDPSNILVTSPSNISNSNEDSSNSLDEAFTYYQDTLEIESEYAVFYLHYGYFLRDQLQINAAESAFHKSLEINPELAESFLELGNIEYNRCNYGASVQYFQNALVHKPEYAEAYCNIGNCLALQGQFEEAITCYEQAYAINPNLPELSQKLNKIYNRFVPRWHFPMMNDTYRNDCYEKTLQKLVKPDSVVLDIGSGSGLLALMAARAGAKQVYTCEKVNVIANIARQIVEANGYSQQITTFNKLSNDLKVGEDLAEPADILVSEIFDVGLLAEYAVPSIRHAREHLLKPSAKIIPRAATVYAALVESQDVFHTDRVNMVSGFDLSLFNTFSKKEDYLQLFLRNFKHKILCQPFEVFEFDFCGANIEPENRKIAVQITQNGNCHAIAFWFRLWLDDEIYLDTSPLSQDTCWMQAVHIVDPPKSVYAGQEVVVLASHDTSYIDLKLSE
;
A
#
# COMPACT_ATOMS: atom_id res chain seq x y z
N MET A 1 15.52 35.75 -38.57
CA MET A 1 16.76 35.84 -37.80
C MET A 1 17.66 37.01 -38.21
N LYS A 2 18.39 36.99 -39.38
CA LYS A 2 19.31 38.09 -39.75
C LYS A 2 18.68 39.49 -39.65
N SER A 3 17.43 39.67 -40.10
CA SER A 3 16.72 40.95 -40.06
C SER A 3 16.39 41.38 -38.62
N LEU A 4 15.97 40.47 -37.74
CA LEU A 4 15.69 40.77 -36.35
C LEU A 4 16.95 41.09 -35.56
N LYS A 5 18.05 40.36 -35.81
CA LYS A 5 19.34 40.64 -35.21
C LYS A 5 19.85 42.03 -35.60
N GLN A 6 19.76 42.37 -36.89
CA GLN A 6 20.15 43.67 -37.40
C GLN A 6 19.26 44.80 -36.82
N GLU A 7 17.96 44.55 -36.63
CA GLU A 7 17.03 45.51 -35.97
C GLU A 7 17.43 45.77 -34.50
N ALA A 8 17.71 44.72 -33.72
CA ALA A 8 18.14 44.85 -32.35
C ALA A 8 19.51 45.52 -32.20
N GLU A 9 20.47 45.21 -33.11
CA GLU A 9 21.79 45.86 -33.12
C GLU A 9 21.72 47.35 -33.51
N VAL A 10 20.80 47.74 -34.40
CA VAL A 10 20.60 49.12 -34.81
C VAL A 10 19.89 49.95 -33.74
N LYS A 11 19.06 49.30 -32.91
CA LYS A 11 18.33 49.93 -31.82
C LYS A 11 18.69 49.28 -30.48
N PRO A 12 19.92 49.44 -29.98
CA PRO A 12 20.41 48.71 -28.85
C PRO A 12 19.70 48.99 -27.51
N SER A 13 18.92 50.08 -27.42
CA SER A 13 18.09 50.42 -26.26
C SER A 13 16.59 50.11 -26.46
N ASP A 14 16.20 49.41 -27.53
CA ASP A 14 14.82 48.98 -27.75
C ASP A 14 14.67 47.53 -27.21
N ASP A 15 14.14 47.40 -25.99
CA ASP A 15 13.86 46.13 -25.34
C ASP A 15 12.95 45.22 -26.19
N ARG A 16 11.95 45.78 -26.86
CA ARG A 16 11.03 45.04 -27.73
C ARG A 16 11.72 44.43 -28.96
N ALA A 17 12.76 45.12 -29.49
CA ALA A 17 13.56 44.54 -30.59
C ALA A 17 14.35 43.30 -30.10
N TRP A 18 14.97 43.38 -28.96
CA TRP A 18 15.68 42.26 -28.33
C TRP A 18 14.73 41.12 -27.97
N LEU A 19 13.53 41.40 -27.43
CA LEU A 19 12.53 40.41 -27.10
C LEU A 19 12.03 39.64 -28.36
N ARG A 20 11.79 40.35 -29.47
CA ARG A 20 11.45 39.71 -30.76
C ARG A 20 12.55 38.78 -31.25
N LEU A 21 13.81 39.18 -31.10
CA LEU A 21 14.95 38.33 -31.42
C LEU A 21 15.01 37.10 -30.53
N ALA A 22 14.87 37.29 -29.19
CA ALA A 22 14.88 36.18 -28.22
C ALA A 22 13.81 35.13 -28.53
N ARG A 23 12.55 35.58 -28.75
CA ARG A 23 11.44 34.68 -29.12
C ARG A 23 11.70 33.90 -30.43
N ALA A 24 12.28 34.57 -31.43
CA ALA A 24 12.61 33.95 -32.70
C ALA A 24 13.76 32.93 -32.58
N CYS A 25 14.76 33.23 -31.75
CA CYS A 25 15.85 32.31 -31.43
C CYS A 25 15.33 31.09 -30.64
N TYR A 26 14.48 31.30 -29.66
CA TYR A 26 13.82 30.24 -28.89
C TYR A 26 13.05 29.28 -29.82
N GLN A 27 12.19 29.79 -30.70
CA GLN A 27 11.43 28.98 -31.65
C GLN A 27 12.30 28.13 -32.60
N GLN A 28 13.56 28.52 -32.82
CA GLN A 28 14.53 27.78 -33.63
C GLN A 28 15.51 26.94 -32.81
N ALA A 29 15.26 26.80 -31.50
CA ALA A 29 16.14 26.12 -30.56
C ALA A 29 17.59 26.64 -30.55
N ASN A 30 17.77 27.93 -30.88
CA ASN A 30 19.05 28.62 -30.73
C ASN A 30 19.17 29.22 -29.33
N TRP A 31 19.50 28.37 -28.38
CA TRP A 31 19.41 28.66 -26.96
C TRP A 31 20.37 29.77 -26.49
N GLU A 32 21.63 29.74 -26.93
CA GLU A 32 22.65 30.72 -26.54
C GLU A 32 22.28 32.14 -26.97
N GLU A 33 21.84 32.29 -28.24
CA GLU A 33 21.47 33.59 -28.80
C GLU A 33 20.13 34.08 -28.19
N ALA A 34 19.22 33.16 -27.81
CA ALA A 34 18.00 33.49 -27.12
C ALA A 34 18.28 33.99 -25.69
N ILE A 35 19.17 33.34 -24.93
CA ILE A 35 19.60 33.80 -23.60
C ILE A 35 20.15 35.21 -23.67
N ALA A 36 21.15 35.44 -24.55
CA ALA A 36 21.76 36.75 -24.68
C ALA A 36 20.75 37.87 -25.05
N ALA A 37 19.75 37.52 -25.87
CA ALA A 37 18.72 38.48 -26.27
C ALA A 37 17.68 38.76 -25.14
N TYR A 38 17.29 37.73 -24.35
CA TYR A 38 16.45 37.92 -23.15
C TYR A 38 17.16 38.75 -22.08
N ASP A 39 18.43 38.40 -21.74
CA ASP A 39 19.21 39.16 -20.79
C ASP A 39 19.28 40.64 -21.18
N ARG A 40 19.54 40.91 -22.45
CA ARG A 40 19.61 42.29 -22.94
C ARG A 40 18.29 43.03 -22.88
N ALA A 41 17.18 42.39 -23.17
CA ALA A 41 15.85 42.98 -23.07
C ALA A 41 15.52 43.36 -21.61
N ILE A 42 15.85 42.49 -20.66
CA ILE A 42 15.63 42.68 -19.21
C ILE A 42 16.53 43.77 -18.67
N ASP A 43 17.82 43.78 -19.01
CA ASP A 43 18.76 44.84 -18.59
C ASP A 43 18.29 46.23 -19.00
N ILE A 44 17.82 46.39 -20.26
CA ILE A 44 17.32 47.64 -20.76
C ILE A 44 16.10 48.10 -19.94
N ARG A 45 15.20 47.22 -19.59
CA ARG A 45 14.03 47.52 -18.79
C ARG A 45 14.39 47.93 -17.35
N HIS A 46 15.27 47.16 -16.70
CA HIS A 46 15.72 47.51 -15.34
C HIS A 46 16.41 48.89 -15.34
N GLN A 47 17.31 49.13 -16.30
CA GLN A 47 17.97 50.43 -16.41
C GLN A 47 16.98 51.56 -16.63
N TYR A 48 15.97 51.37 -17.47
CA TYR A 48 14.91 52.36 -17.71
C TYR A 48 14.06 52.62 -16.46
N ALA A 49 13.76 51.58 -15.67
CA ALA A 49 13.04 51.70 -14.42
C ALA A 49 13.86 52.47 -13.38
N ASP A 50 15.14 52.15 -13.21
CA ASP A 50 16.04 52.83 -12.27
C ASP A 50 16.23 54.32 -12.60
N GLU A 51 16.27 54.69 -13.91
CA GLU A 51 16.44 56.06 -14.36
C GLU A 51 15.15 56.90 -14.26
N ASN A 52 13.98 56.29 -14.36
CA ASN A 52 12.70 57.06 -14.50
C ASN A 52 11.76 56.89 -13.30
N TYR A 53 11.92 55.86 -12.46
CA TYR A 53 11.02 55.56 -11.35
C TYR A 53 11.80 55.39 -10.03
N ASP A 54 11.81 56.46 -9.21
CA ASP A 54 12.36 56.42 -7.85
C ASP A 54 11.31 55.80 -6.90
N PRO A 55 11.57 54.61 -6.28
CA PRO A 55 10.64 53.98 -5.33
C PRO A 55 10.30 54.86 -4.13
N SER A 56 11.15 55.81 -3.77
CA SER A 56 10.91 56.76 -2.67
C SER A 56 9.82 57.78 -3.00
N ASN A 57 9.59 58.06 -4.27
CA ASN A 57 8.53 58.98 -4.72
C ASN A 57 7.15 58.31 -4.76
N ILE A 58 7.08 56.99 -4.85
CA ILE A 58 5.82 56.22 -4.89
C ILE A 58 5.25 56.03 -3.46
N LEU A 59 6.08 56.00 -2.42
CA LEU A 59 5.69 55.80 -1.03
C LEU A 59 5.21 57.07 -0.30
N VAL A 60 5.34 58.26 -0.88
CA VAL A 60 5.03 59.55 -0.22
C VAL A 60 3.58 60.04 -0.44
N THR A 61 2.81 59.41 -1.32
CA THR A 61 1.39 59.78 -1.50
C THR A 61 0.49 58.93 -0.58
N SER A 62 0.49 59.27 0.73
CA SER A 62 -0.61 58.90 1.63
C SER A 62 -1.93 59.50 1.13
N PRO A 63 -3.07 58.76 1.25
CA PRO A 63 -4.38 59.21 0.70
C PRO A 63 -4.96 60.48 1.26
N SER A 64 -4.27 61.16 2.20
CA SER A 64 -4.77 62.36 2.90
C SER A 64 -4.43 63.71 2.26
N ASN A 65 -3.67 63.76 1.16
CA ASN A 65 -3.25 65.03 0.53
C ASN A 65 -3.56 65.13 -0.97
N ILE A 66 -4.61 64.49 -1.47
CA ILE A 66 -5.10 64.70 -2.83
C ILE A 66 -6.17 65.81 -2.79
N SER A 67 -5.72 67.02 -2.74
CA SER A 67 -6.53 68.19 -3.16
C SER A 67 -5.66 69.10 -4.02
N ASN A 68 -5.96 69.10 -5.30
CA ASN A 68 -5.51 70.06 -6.32
C ASN A 68 -4.03 70.02 -6.72
N SER A 69 -3.68 69.19 -7.66
CA SER A 69 -2.88 69.56 -8.84
C SER A 69 -2.54 68.35 -9.73
N ASN A 70 -2.90 68.47 -10.97
CA ASN A 70 -2.31 67.92 -12.19
C ASN A 70 -2.72 66.49 -12.59
N GLU A 71 -3.41 66.44 -13.72
CA GLU A 71 -3.63 65.27 -14.61
C GLU A 71 -2.32 64.56 -15.01
N ASP A 72 -1.15 65.21 -14.88
CA ASP A 72 0.16 64.67 -15.22
C ASP A 72 0.67 63.60 -14.21
N SER A 73 0.26 63.66 -12.94
CA SER A 73 0.74 62.68 -11.94
C SER A 73 0.02 61.33 -12.01
N SER A 74 -1.24 61.29 -12.45
CA SER A 74 -1.96 60.01 -12.65
C SER A 74 -1.45 59.26 -13.88
N ASN A 75 -1.12 59.97 -14.94
CA ASN A 75 -0.54 59.36 -16.14
C ASN A 75 0.83 58.70 -15.88
N SER A 76 1.69 59.31 -15.04
CA SER A 76 3.01 58.75 -14.75
C SER A 76 2.93 57.49 -13.88
N LEU A 77 1.94 57.39 -12.97
CA LEU A 77 1.70 56.20 -12.18
C LEU A 77 1.12 55.03 -13.01
N ASP A 78 0.21 55.34 -13.93
CA ASP A 78 -0.35 54.36 -14.86
C ASP A 78 0.70 53.86 -15.85
N GLU A 79 1.59 54.74 -16.33
CA GLU A 79 2.73 54.36 -17.17
C GLU A 79 3.74 53.50 -16.42
N ALA A 80 4.06 53.85 -15.15
CA ALA A 80 4.92 53.03 -14.31
C ALA A 80 4.32 51.65 -14.06
N PHE A 81 3.03 51.58 -13.71
CA PHE A 81 2.33 50.35 -13.49
C PHE A 81 2.32 49.44 -14.74
N THR A 82 2.01 50.01 -15.89
CA THR A 82 2.05 49.31 -17.18
C THR A 82 3.45 48.78 -17.47
N TYR A 83 4.46 49.59 -17.21
CA TYR A 83 5.85 49.21 -17.41
C TYR A 83 6.29 48.03 -16.52
N TYR A 84 5.92 48.06 -15.23
CA TYR A 84 6.19 46.95 -14.30
C TYR A 84 5.43 45.70 -14.72
N GLN A 85 4.17 45.78 -15.16
CA GLN A 85 3.41 44.64 -15.67
C GLN A 85 4.09 44.01 -16.90
N ASP A 86 4.51 44.84 -17.87
CA ASP A 86 5.23 44.37 -19.06
C ASP A 86 6.58 43.69 -18.68
N THR A 87 7.26 44.22 -17.65
CA THR A 87 8.53 43.62 -17.17
C THR A 87 8.29 42.27 -16.53
N LEU A 88 7.28 42.13 -15.66
CA LEU A 88 6.89 40.83 -15.08
C LEU A 88 6.45 39.80 -16.14
N GLU A 89 5.80 40.27 -17.23
CA GLU A 89 5.44 39.38 -18.33
C GLU A 89 6.68 38.83 -19.04
N ILE A 90 7.70 39.65 -19.30
CA ILE A 90 8.96 39.25 -19.91
C ILE A 90 9.75 38.31 -19.00
N GLU A 91 9.83 38.63 -17.70
CA GLU A 91 10.48 37.79 -16.73
C GLU A 91 9.80 36.41 -16.64
N SER A 92 8.46 36.39 -16.65
CA SER A 92 7.70 35.15 -16.68
C SER A 92 8.00 34.29 -17.94
N GLU A 93 8.05 34.93 -19.13
CA GLU A 93 8.47 34.25 -20.35
C GLU A 93 9.90 33.71 -20.25
N TYR A 94 10.79 34.48 -19.66
CA TYR A 94 12.19 34.11 -19.51
C TYR A 94 12.37 32.95 -18.53
N ALA A 95 11.59 32.91 -17.45
CA ALA A 95 11.55 31.77 -16.55
C ALA A 95 11.11 30.47 -17.28
N VAL A 96 10.03 30.57 -18.08
CA VAL A 96 9.53 29.44 -18.90
C VAL A 96 10.57 29.05 -19.97
N PHE A 97 11.28 30.00 -20.53
CA PHE A 97 12.39 29.71 -21.45
C PHE A 97 13.47 28.86 -20.77
N TYR A 98 13.93 29.22 -19.57
CA TYR A 98 14.92 28.42 -18.83
C TYR A 98 14.39 27.03 -18.45
N LEU A 99 13.11 26.89 -18.15
CA LEU A 99 12.47 25.60 -17.96
C LEU A 99 12.62 24.72 -19.21
N HIS A 100 12.27 25.24 -20.38
CA HIS A 100 12.39 24.50 -21.66
C HIS A 100 13.84 24.23 -22.06
N TYR A 101 14.75 25.16 -21.76
CA TYR A 101 16.18 24.96 -21.94
C TYR A 101 16.70 23.85 -21.02
N GLY A 102 16.22 23.78 -19.78
CA GLY A 102 16.49 22.70 -18.85
C GLY A 102 16.01 21.34 -19.40
N TYR A 103 14.81 21.26 -19.99
CA TYR A 103 14.33 20.05 -20.67
C TYR A 103 15.24 19.63 -21.80
N PHE A 104 15.64 20.57 -22.66
CA PHE A 104 16.57 20.29 -23.75
C PHE A 104 17.90 19.73 -23.24
N LEU A 105 18.51 20.35 -22.23
CA LEU A 105 19.76 19.91 -21.63
C LEU A 105 19.64 18.53 -20.99
N ARG A 106 18.52 18.25 -20.29
CA ARG A 106 18.22 16.95 -19.71
C ARG A 106 18.15 15.88 -20.80
N ASP A 107 17.47 16.14 -21.89
CA ASP A 107 17.33 15.22 -23.02
C ASP A 107 18.66 14.96 -23.72
N GLN A 108 19.62 15.89 -23.63
CA GLN A 108 21.01 15.73 -24.05
C GLN A 108 21.90 15.06 -22.98
N LEU A 109 21.31 14.57 -21.87
CA LEU A 109 22.00 13.97 -20.73
C LEU A 109 22.98 14.93 -20.01
N GLN A 110 22.85 16.24 -20.19
CA GLN A 110 23.63 17.28 -19.52
C GLN A 110 22.96 17.66 -18.19
N ILE A 111 22.87 16.71 -17.25
CA ILE A 111 22.04 16.84 -16.05
C ILE A 111 22.42 18.02 -15.18
N ASN A 112 23.72 18.30 -14.95
CA ASN A 112 24.15 19.44 -14.13
C ASN A 112 23.81 20.80 -14.77
N ALA A 113 23.89 20.90 -16.10
CA ALA A 113 23.50 22.09 -16.81
C ALA A 113 21.95 22.27 -16.80
N ALA A 114 21.20 21.18 -16.93
CA ALA A 114 19.73 21.20 -16.81
C ALA A 114 19.32 21.66 -15.40
N GLU A 115 19.94 21.14 -14.34
CA GLU A 115 19.72 21.56 -12.96
C GLU A 115 19.94 23.07 -12.77
N SER A 116 21.07 23.58 -13.32
CA SER A 116 21.36 25.02 -13.30
C SER A 116 20.28 25.86 -14.04
N ALA A 117 19.78 25.35 -15.16
CA ALA A 117 18.71 26.02 -15.88
C ALA A 117 17.39 26.01 -15.11
N PHE A 118 17.01 24.92 -14.44
CA PHE A 118 15.82 24.87 -13.59
C PHE A 118 15.96 25.78 -12.37
N HIS A 119 17.13 25.87 -11.74
CA HIS A 119 17.37 26.85 -10.69
C HIS A 119 17.23 28.29 -11.20
N LYS A 120 17.78 28.56 -12.39
CA LYS A 120 17.66 29.91 -12.98
C LYS A 120 16.22 30.27 -13.25
N SER A 121 15.39 29.33 -13.72
CA SER A 121 13.96 29.58 -13.92
C SER A 121 13.26 29.93 -12.60
N LEU A 122 13.64 29.30 -11.47
CA LEU A 122 13.09 29.60 -10.14
C LEU A 122 13.64 30.89 -9.53
N GLU A 123 14.86 31.30 -9.86
CA GLU A 123 15.37 32.63 -9.48
C GLU A 123 14.54 33.76 -10.10
N ILE A 124 14.06 33.54 -11.33
CA ILE A 124 13.24 34.50 -12.07
C ILE A 124 11.77 34.40 -11.65
N ASN A 125 11.22 33.19 -11.60
CA ASN A 125 9.84 32.93 -11.17
C ASN A 125 9.82 31.84 -10.09
N PRO A 126 9.80 32.20 -8.79
CA PRO A 126 9.79 31.26 -7.67
C PRO A 126 8.53 30.38 -7.59
N GLU A 127 7.49 30.65 -8.35
CA GLU A 127 6.20 29.93 -8.33
C GLU A 127 6.10 28.84 -9.42
N LEU A 128 7.15 28.64 -10.20
CA LEU A 128 7.11 27.72 -11.35
C LEU A 128 7.19 26.26 -10.90
N ALA A 129 6.03 25.66 -10.68
CA ALA A 129 5.88 24.29 -10.16
C ALA A 129 6.60 23.22 -11.00
N GLU A 130 6.66 23.40 -12.32
CA GLU A 130 7.32 22.48 -13.26
C GLU A 130 8.83 22.41 -13.01
N SER A 131 9.48 23.51 -12.66
CA SER A 131 10.92 23.53 -12.35
C SER A 131 11.22 22.82 -11.03
N PHE A 132 10.37 22.97 -10.03
CA PHE A 132 10.46 22.16 -8.81
C PHE A 132 10.29 20.67 -9.10
N LEU A 133 9.34 20.29 -9.96
CA LEU A 133 9.16 18.90 -10.35
C LEU A 133 10.43 18.31 -10.97
N GLU A 134 11.07 19.03 -11.88
CA GLU A 134 12.28 18.55 -12.55
C GLU A 134 13.50 18.47 -11.61
N LEU A 135 13.67 19.43 -10.71
CA LEU A 135 14.70 19.33 -9.67
C LEU A 135 14.44 18.13 -8.76
N GLY A 136 13.20 17.87 -8.40
CA GLY A 136 12.80 16.66 -7.68
C GLY A 136 13.13 15.38 -8.44
N ASN A 137 12.91 15.34 -9.76
CA ASN A 137 13.26 14.21 -10.63
C ASN A 137 14.79 13.99 -10.68
N ILE A 138 15.58 15.05 -10.72
CA ILE A 138 17.05 14.96 -10.68
C ILE A 138 17.51 14.34 -9.37
N GLU A 139 17.02 14.81 -8.23
CA GLU A 139 17.36 14.27 -6.92
C GLU A 139 16.86 12.81 -6.74
N TYR A 140 15.70 12.47 -7.30
CA TYR A 140 15.22 11.09 -7.33
C TYR A 140 16.19 10.15 -8.04
N ASN A 141 16.68 10.56 -9.22
CA ASN A 141 17.65 9.79 -9.99
C ASN A 141 19.02 9.68 -9.31
N ARG A 142 19.38 10.62 -8.43
CA ARG A 142 20.54 10.56 -7.55
C ARG A 142 20.31 9.71 -6.29
N CYS A 143 19.12 9.11 -6.14
CA CYS A 143 18.68 8.39 -4.95
C CYS A 143 18.59 9.26 -3.67
N ASN A 144 18.55 10.58 -3.80
CA ASN A 144 18.37 11.53 -2.71
C ASN A 144 16.87 11.74 -2.43
N TYR A 145 16.16 10.66 -2.02
CA TYR A 145 14.70 10.66 -1.91
C TYR A 145 14.15 11.73 -0.97
N GLY A 146 14.85 12.07 0.12
CA GLY A 146 14.42 13.12 1.03
C GLY A 146 14.40 14.51 0.38
N ALA A 147 15.46 14.89 -0.34
CA ALA A 147 15.51 16.15 -1.08
C ALA A 147 14.50 16.18 -2.23
N SER A 148 14.35 15.04 -2.92
CA SER A 148 13.36 14.87 -3.97
C SER A 148 11.93 15.14 -3.49
N VAL A 149 11.54 14.59 -2.33
CA VAL A 149 10.22 14.84 -1.71
C VAL A 149 10.02 16.33 -1.40
N GLN A 150 11.05 17.03 -0.89
CA GLN A 150 10.96 18.47 -0.63
C GLN A 150 10.69 19.29 -1.90
N TYR A 151 11.38 18.97 -2.99
CA TYR A 151 11.14 19.63 -4.28
C TYR A 151 9.73 19.36 -4.81
N PHE A 152 9.25 18.12 -4.75
CA PHE A 152 7.87 17.81 -5.17
C PHE A 152 6.81 18.48 -4.27
N GLN A 153 7.06 18.59 -2.97
CA GLN A 153 6.18 19.33 -2.06
C GLN A 153 6.14 20.82 -2.42
N ASN A 154 7.28 21.43 -2.77
CA ASN A 154 7.31 22.82 -3.26
C ASN A 154 6.52 22.95 -4.56
N ALA A 155 6.61 21.98 -5.48
CA ALA A 155 5.77 21.99 -6.67
C ALA A 155 4.27 21.99 -6.33
N LEU A 156 3.86 21.23 -5.31
CA LEU A 156 2.46 21.17 -4.84
C LEU A 156 1.99 22.44 -4.12
N VAL A 157 2.90 23.22 -3.52
CA VAL A 157 2.55 24.54 -2.94
C VAL A 157 2.03 25.47 -4.02
N HIS A 158 2.65 25.47 -5.20
CA HIS A 158 2.29 26.35 -6.31
C HIS A 158 1.24 25.71 -7.26
N LYS A 159 1.16 24.39 -7.31
CA LYS A 159 0.20 23.65 -8.14
C LYS A 159 -0.38 22.48 -7.34
N PRO A 160 -1.40 22.73 -6.48
CA PRO A 160 -1.97 21.69 -5.60
C PRO A 160 -2.55 20.47 -6.34
N GLU A 161 -3.05 20.63 -7.56
CA GLU A 161 -3.57 19.54 -8.40
C GLU A 161 -2.51 19.02 -9.40
N TYR A 162 -1.31 18.68 -8.91
CA TYR A 162 -0.22 18.19 -9.73
C TYR A 162 -0.02 16.67 -9.52
N ALA A 163 -0.76 15.87 -10.30
CA ALA A 163 -0.78 14.41 -10.19
C ALA A 163 0.62 13.77 -10.26
N GLU A 164 1.49 14.27 -11.15
CA GLU A 164 2.86 13.78 -11.30
C GLU A 164 3.70 14.01 -10.04
N ALA A 165 3.54 15.14 -9.37
CA ALA A 165 4.25 15.43 -8.13
C ALA A 165 3.83 14.47 -7.02
N TYR A 166 2.53 14.25 -6.81
CA TYR A 166 2.03 13.23 -5.87
C TYR A 166 2.54 11.83 -6.21
N CYS A 167 2.49 11.43 -7.48
CA CYS A 167 2.99 10.12 -7.91
C CYS A 167 4.48 9.97 -7.59
N ASN A 168 5.29 11.01 -7.81
CA ASN A 168 6.73 10.97 -7.57
C ASN A 168 7.06 11.00 -6.07
N ILE A 169 6.30 11.70 -5.23
CA ILE A 169 6.40 11.57 -3.77
C ILE A 169 6.13 10.12 -3.36
N GLY A 170 5.04 9.52 -3.87
CA GLY A 170 4.72 8.12 -3.63
C GLY A 170 5.85 7.17 -4.04
N ASN A 171 6.53 7.42 -5.15
CA ASN A 171 7.70 6.64 -5.58
C ASN A 171 8.85 6.73 -4.56
N CYS A 172 9.17 7.95 -4.09
CA CYS A 172 10.22 8.16 -3.08
C CYS A 172 9.90 7.43 -1.78
N LEU A 173 8.67 7.59 -1.27
CA LEU A 173 8.21 6.97 -0.03
C LEU A 173 8.22 5.43 -0.12
N ALA A 174 7.78 4.87 -1.24
CA ALA A 174 7.81 3.43 -1.48
C ALA A 174 9.25 2.86 -1.47
N LEU A 175 10.22 3.58 -2.03
CA LEU A 175 11.63 3.20 -2.00
C LEU A 175 12.25 3.33 -0.61
N GLN A 176 11.72 4.21 0.25
CA GLN A 176 12.10 4.34 1.66
C GLN A 176 11.39 3.33 2.57
N GLY A 177 10.49 2.49 2.03
CA GLY A 177 9.71 1.53 2.80
C GLY A 177 8.48 2.11 3.49
N GLN A 178 8.16 3.38 3.27
CA GLN A 178 7.01 4.10 3.81
C GLN A 178 5.79 3.86 2.91
N PHE A 179 5.27 2.62 2.93
CA PHE A 179 4.30 2.17 1.94
C PHE A 179 2.90 2.75 2.15
N GLU A 180 2.48 3.00 3.39
CA GLU A 180 1.15 3.55 3.69
C GLU A 180 1.04 5.00 3.22
N GLU A 181 2.07 5.80 3.48
CA GLU A 181 2.17 7.18 3.00
C GLU A 181 2.27 7.21 1.46
N ALA A 182 2.99 6.26 0.86
CA ALA A 182 3.07 6.11 -0.58
C ALA A 182 1.70 5.82 -1.21
N ILE A 183 0.87 4.97 -0.59
CA ILE A 183 -0.51 4.71 -1.02
C ILE A 183 -1.32 6.00 -1.03
N THR A 184 -1.27 6.76 0.06
CA THR A 184 -2.00 8.03 0.18
C THR A 184 -1.62 8.99 -0.96
N CYS A 185 -0.33 9.12 -1.27
CA CYS A 185 0.14 9.95 -2.37
C CYS A 185 -0.32 9.45 -3.74
N TYR A 186 -0.26 8.13 -3.98
CA TYR A 186 -0.75 7.57 -5.25
C TYR A 186 -2.27 7.69 -5.41
N GLU A 187 -3.04 7.58 -4.32
CA GLU A 187 -4.50 7.80 -4.33
C GLU A 187 -4.84 9.26 -4.66
N GLN A 188 -4.10 10.22 -4.12
CA GLN A 188 -4.23 11.63 -4.49
C GLN A 188 -3.90 11.84 -5.97
N ALA A 189 -2.79 11.29 -6.45
CA ALA A 189 -2.44 11.35 -7.87
C ALA A 189 -3.54 10.75 -8.75
N TYR A 190 -4.12 9.62 -8.35
CA TYR A 190 -5.19 8.94 -9.08
C TYR A 190 -6.51 9.72 -9.08
N ALA A 191 -6.85 10.38 -7.98
CA ALA A 191 -8.02 11.24 -7.89
C ALA A 191 -7.92 12.43 -8.84
N ILE A 192 -6.71 13.00 -9.03
CA ILE A 192 -6.46 14.12 -9.92
C ILE A 192 -6.39 13.65 -11.38
N ASN A 193 -5.61 12.63 -11.67
CA ASN A 193 -5.41 12.08 -13.02
C ASN A 193 -5.36 10.54 -13.02
N PRO A 194 -6.49 9.85 -13.19
CA PRO A 194 -6.54 8.38 -13.21
C PRO A 194 -5.80 7.74 -14.40
N ASN A 195 -5.51 8.53 -15.44
CA ASN A 195 -4.83 8.08 -16.66
C ASN A 195 -3.31 8.30 -16.61
N LEU A 196 -2.76 8.72 -15.47
CA LEU A 196 -1.31 8.89 -15.34
C LEU A 196 -0.61 7.55 -15.59
N PRO A 197 0.41 7.52 -16.48
CA PRO A 197 1.10 6.27 -16.84
C PRO A 197 1.60 5.51 -15.60
N GLU A 198 1.47 4.20 -15.62
CA GLU A 198 1.92 3.26 -14.57
C GLU A 198 1.29 3.44 -13.18
N LEU A 199 0.53 4.50 -12.91
CA LEU A 199 -0.01 4.80 -11.58
C LEU A 199 -0.88 3.64 -11.05
N SER A 200 -1.80 3.13 -11.88
CA SER A 200 -2.65 1.98 -11.51
C SER A 200 -1.82 0.72 -11.22
N GLN A 201 -0.71 0.52 -11.95
CA GLN A 201 0.19 -0.62 -11.70
C GLN A 201 0.94 -0.45 -10.37
N LYS A 202 1.38 0.77 -10.04
CA LYS A 202 2.05 1.09 -8.77
C LYS A 202 1.10 0.90 -7.59
N LEU A 203 -0.13 1.40 -7.68
CA LEU A 203 -1.18 1.16 -6.68
C LEU A 203 -1.45 -0.33 -6.50
N ASN A 204 -1.69 -1.07 -7.58
CA ASN A 204 -1.95 -2.50 -7.49
C ASN A 204 -0.77 -3.27 -6.86
N LYS A 205 0.47 -2.89 -7.18
CA LYS A 205 1.67 -3.54 -6.61
C LYS A 205 1.75 -3.32 -5.09
N ILE A 206 1.45 -2.10 -4.63
CA ILE A 206 1.46 -1.78 -3.20
C ILE A 206 0.26 -2.42 -2.49
N TYR A 207 -0.95 -2.31 -3.04
CA TYR A 207 -2.13 -2.94 -2.43
C TYR A 207 -1.95 -4.44 -2.26
N ASN A 208 -1.39 -5.16 -3.25
CA ASN A 208 -1.13 -6.59 -3.14
C ASN A 208 -0.15 -6.96 -2.00
N ARG A 209 0.62 -6.00 -1.49
CA ARG A 209 1.49 -6.19 -0.32
C ARG A 209 0.70 -6.19 0.99
N PHE A 210 -0.34 -5.35 1.10
CA PHE A 210 -1.16 -5.17 2.30
C PHE A 210 -2.48 -5.95 2.26
N VAL A 211 -3.02 -6.11 1.07
CA VAL A 211 -4.30 -6.80 0.82
C VAL A 211 -4.04 -7.95 -0.16
N PRO A 212 -3.50 -9.09 0.32
CA PRO A 212 -3.33 -10.27 -0.51
C PRO A 212 -4.64 -10.68 -1.17
N ARG A 213 -4.57 -11.19 -2.40
CA ARG A 213 -5.76 -11.47 -3.21
C ARG A 213 -6.68 -12.56 -2.63
N TRP A 214 -6.22 -13.35 -1.69
CA TRP A 214 -7.02 -14.36 -1.01
C TRP A 214 -8.16 -13.75 -0.16
N HIS A 215 -8.09 -12.45 0.21
CA HIS A 215 -9.19 -11.76 0.90
C HIS A 215 -10.50 -11.79 0.08
N PHE A 216 -10.42 -11.69 -1.25
CA PHE A 216 -11.62 -11.66 -2.08
C PHE A 216 -12.38 -13.00 -2.10
N PRO A 217 -11.76 -14.16 -2.40
CA PRO A 217 -12.45 -15.46 -2.28
C PRO A 217 -12.91 -15.74 -0.85
N MET A 218 -12.18 -15.33 0.20
CA MET A 218 -12.59 -15.47 1.59
C MET A 218 -13.88 -14.67 1.89
N MET A 219 -13.95 -13.41 1.48
CA MET A 219 -15.17 -12.59 1.67
C MET A 219 -16.36 -13.15 0.88
N ASN A 220 -16.14 -13.79 -0.25
CA ASN A 220 -17.16 -14.40 -1.09
C ASN A 220 -17.48 -15.85 -0.71
N ASP A 221 -16.84 -16.43 0.30
CA ASP A 221 -17.14 -17.77 0.81
C ASP A 221 -18.46 -17.75 1.58
N THR A 222 -19.53 -18.10 0.88
CA THR A 222 -20.89 -18.08 1.43
C THR A 222 -21.08 -19.11 2.54
N TYR A 223 -20.45 -20.28 2.45
CA TYR A 223 -20.54 -21.31 3.47
C TYR A 223 -19.90 -20.82 4.80
N ARG A 224 -18.68 -20.28 4.72
CA ARG A 224 -18.00 -19.64 5.85
C ARG A 224 -18.88 -18.53 6.48
N ASN A 225 -19.35 -17.62 5.65
CA ASN A 225 -20.14 -16.47 6.09
C ASN A 225 -21.44 -16.89 6.77
N ASP A 226 -22.15 -17.84 6.19
CA ASP A 226 -23.38 -18.40 6.76
C ASP A 226 -23.17 -19.07 8.12
N CYS A 227 -22.05 -19.80 8.29
CA CYS A 227 -21.72 -20.43 9.56
C CYS A 227 -21.44 -19.38 10.65
N TYR A 228 -20.63 -18.35 10.36
CA TYR A 228 -20.38 -17.25 11.30
C TYR A 228 -21.66 -16.47 11.63
N GLU A 229 -22.46 -16.15 10.61
CA GLU A 229 -23.71 -15.42 10.83
C GLU A 229 -24.68 -16.19 11.71
N LYS A 230 -24.91 -17.48 11.44
CA LYS A 230 -25.79 -18.34 12.26
C LYS A 230 -25.30 -18.43 13.71
N THR A 231 -23.98 -18.54 13.91
CA THR A 231 -23.39 -18.59 15.24
C THR A 231 -23.58 -17.27 15.97
N LEU A 232 -23.33 -16.14 15.31
CA LEU A 232 -23.54 -14.82 15.91
C LEU A 232 -25.03 -14.58 16.24
N GLN A 233 -25.94 -14.92 15.35
CA GLN A 233 -27.39 -14.82 15.60
C GLN A 233 -27.86 -15.66 16.80
N LYS A 234 -27.21 -16.81 17.05
CA LYS A 234 -27.51 -17.70 18.20
C LYS A 234 -26.97 -17.15 19.51
N LEU A 235 -25.80 -16.52 19.50
CA LEU A 235 -25.07 -16.15 20.71
C LEU A 235 -25.19 -14.67 21.11
N VAL A 236 -25.38 -13.77 20.16
CA VAL A 236 -25.53 -12.33 20.43
C VAL A 236 -26.89 -12.04 21.06
N LYS A 237 -26.88 -11.21 22.12
CA LYS A 237 -28.06 -10.68 22.80
C LYS A 237 -28.10 -9.16 22.68
N PRO A 238 -29.25 -8.50 22.89
CA PRO A 238 -29.37 -7.04 22.76
C PRO A 238 -28.48 -6.21 23.70
N ASP A 239 -27.98 -6.80 24.78
CA ASP A 239 -27.03 -6.18 25.71
C ASP A 239 -25.58 -6.58 25.50
N SER A 240 -25.30 -7.46 24.53
CA SER A 240 -23.96 -7.98 24.27
C SER A 240 -23.02 -6.92 23.71
N VAL A 241 -21.83 -6.86 24.28
CA VAL A 241 -20.66 -6.18 23.73
C VAL A 241 -19.82 -7.23 23.00
N VAL A 242 -19.55 -7.00 21.71
CA VAL A 242 -18.79 -7.92 20.86
C VAL A 242 -17.43 -7.31 20.54
N LEU A 243 -16.37 -8.08 20.63
CA LEU A 243 -15.03 -7.77 20.13
C LEU A 243 -14.74 -8.62 18.89
N ASP A 244 -14.43 -7.99 17.79
CA ASP A 244 -13.96 -8.63 16.55
C ASP A 244 -12.46 -8.36 16.37
N ILE A 245 -11.65 -9.42 16.34
CA ILE A 245 -10.21 -9.33 16.14
C ILE A 245 -9.86 -9.75 14.70
N GLY A 246 -9.17 -8.84 13.97
CA GLY A 246 -8.88 -9.00 12.55
C GLY A 246 -10.05 -8.56 11.70
N SER A 247 -10.37 -7.26 11.80
CA SER A 247 -11.52 -6.64 11.13
C SER A 247 -11.64 -6.98 9.64
N GLY A 248 -10.51 -7.01 8.93
CA GLY A 248 -10.50 -7.14 7.48
C GLY A 248 -11.44 -6.12 6.85
N SER A 249 -12.48 -6.58 6.16
CA SER A 249 -13.55 -5.72 5.59
C SER A 249 -14.58 -5.21 6.60
N GLY A 250 -14.50 -5.63 7.87
CA GLY A 250 -15.53 -5.36 8.88
C GLY A 250 -16.75 -6.30 8.81
N LEU A 251 -16.68 -7.37 8.02
CA LEU A 251 -17.83 -8.23 7.77
C LEU A 251 -18.36 -8.91 9.03
N LEU A 252 -17.50 -9.47 9.89
CA LEU A 252 -17.91 -10.13 11.13
C LEU A 252 -18.49 -9.12 12.13
N ALA A 253 -17.89 -7.92 12.22
CA ALA A 253 -18.44 -6.83 13.02
C ALA A 253 -19.84 -6.41 12.55
N LEU A 254 -20.05 -6.29 11.23
CA LEU A 254 -21.36 -6.00 10.65
C LEU A 254 -22.38 -7.11 10.93
N MET A 255 -21.98 -8.37 10.85
CA MET A 255 -22.85 -9.52 11.22
C MET A 255 -23.24 -9.48 12.68
N ALA A 256 -22.27 -9.18 13.59
CA ALA A 256 -22.53 -9.04 15.02
C ALA A 256 -23.51 -7.89 15.33
N ALA A 257 -23.33 -6.73 14.69
CA ALA A 257 -24.23 -5.60 14.81
C ALA A 257 -25.64 -5.93 14.28
N ARG A 258 -25.75 -6.57 13.12
CA ARG A 258 -27.00 -7.05 12.54
C ARG A 258 -27.70 -8.10 13.41
N ALA A 259 -26.95 -8.94 14.12
CA ALA A 259 -27.49 -9.88 15.11
C ALA A 259 -28.05 -9.20 16.36
N GLY A 260 -27.86 -7.88 16.53
CA GLY A 260 -28.44 -7.09 17.60
C GLY A 260 -27.51 -6.79 18.78
N ALA A 261 -26.19 -6.85 18.58
CA ALA A 261 -25.22 -6.46 19.62
C ALA A 261 -25.45 -5.00 20.06
N LYS A 262 -25.30 -4.73 21.36
CA LYS A 262 -25.36 -3.36 21.91
C LYS A 262 -24.24 -2.49 21.34
N GLN A 263 -23.04 -3.03 21.29
CA GLN A 263 -21.83 -2.38 20.81
C GLN A 263 -20.90 -3.42 20.20
N VAL A 264 -20.24 -3.07 19.11
CA VAL A 264 -19.20 -3.88 18.51
C VAL A 264 -17.91 -3.07 18.44
N TYR A 265 -16.83 -3.63 18.94
CA TYR A 265 -15.49 -3.13 18.77
C TYR A 265 -14.76 -4.03 17.80
N THR A 266 -14.08 -3.45 16.82
CA THR A 266 -13.27 -4.23 15.90
C THR A 266 -11.89 -3.61 15.69
N CYS A 267 -10.86 -4.42 15.49
CA CYS A 267 -9.49 -3.93 15.33
C CYS A 267 -8.78 -4.57 14.14
N GLU A 268 -8.01 -3.74 13.45
CA GLU A 268 -7.20 -4.10 12.30
C GLU A 268 -5.84 -3.39 12.38
N LYS A 269 -4.76 -4.16 12.25
CA LYS A 269 -3.40 -3.62 12.35
C LYS A 269 -2.97 -2.83 11.11
N VAL A 270 -3.48 -3.22 9.94
CA VAL A 270 -3.12 -2.63 8.66
C VAL A 270 -3.99 -1.39 8.42
N ASN A 271 -3.38 -0.22 8.45
CA ASN A 271 -4.09 1.06 8.39
C ASN A 271 -5.00 1.20 7.15
N VAL A 272 -4.51 0.79 5.98
CA VAL A 272 -5.28 0.85 4.73
C VAL A 272 -6.55 0.00 4.84
N ILE A 273 -6.45 -1.20 5.41
CA ILE A 273 -7.60 -2.10 5.60
C ILE A 273 -8.55 -1.53 6.66
N ALA A 274 -8.03 -1.03 7.79
CA ALA A 274 -8.83 -0.41 8.85
C ALA A 274 -9.63 0.80 8.33
N ASN A 275 -9.04 1.61 7.46
CA ASN A 275 -9.71 2.75 6.85
C ASN A 275 -10.87 2.32 5.94
N ILE A 276 -10.66 1.30 5.11
CA ILE A 276 -11.71 0.73 4.25
C ILE A 276 -12.81 0.08 5.11
N ALA A 277 -12.46 -0.64 6.18
CA ALA A 277 -13.45 -1.21 7.10
C ALA A 277 -14.36 -0.13 7.70
N ARG A 278 -13.83 1.03 8.13
CA ARG A 278 -14.63 2.17 8.62
C ARG A 278 -15.60 2.69 7.55
N GLN A 279 -15.12 2.86 6.32
CA GLN A 279 -15.98 3.31 5.21
C GLN A 279 -17.09 2.30 4.89
N ILE A 280 -16.77 0.98 4.93
CA ILE A 280 -17.77 -0.08 4.73
C ILE A 280 -18.80 -0.05 5.86
N VAL A 281 -18.38 0.10 7.13
CA VAL A 281 -19.26 0.24 8.30
C VAL A 281 -20.20 1.44 8.14
N GLU A 282 -19.65 2.58 7.72
CA GLU A 282 -20.41 3.81 7.46
C GLU A 282 -21.41 3.63 6.31
N ALA A 283 -20.97 3.10 5.19
CA ALA A 283 -21.82 2.85 4.01
C ALA A 283 -23.00 1.91 4.31
N ASN A 284 -22.85 1.02 5.31
CA ASN A 284 -23.91 0.11 5.76
C ASN A 284 -24.76 0.66 6.92
N GLY A 285 -24.47 1.90 7.41
CA GLY A 285 -25.28 2.57 8.42
C GLY A 285 -25.03 2.13 9.87
N TYR A 286 -23.88 1.50 10.17
CA TYR A 286 -23.56 0.96 11.49
C TYR A 286 -22.53 1.77 12.29
N SER A 287 -22.16 2.99 11.87
CA SER A 287 -21.13 3.83 12.51
C SER A 287 -21.41 4.16 13.98
N GLN A 288 -22.69 4.13 14.41
CA GLN A 288 -23.05 4.39 15.81
C GLN A 288 -22.91 3.16 16.69
N GLN A 289 -22.83 1.97 16.09
CA GLN A 289 -22.82 0.69 16.80
C GLN A 289 -21.47 -0.02 16.70
N ILE A 290 -20.68 0.27 15.66
CA ILE A 290 -19.37 -0.34 15.42
C ILE A 290 -18.28 0.70 15.53
N THR A 291 -17.29 0.44 16.40
CA THR A 291 -16.08 1.24 16.53
C THR A 291 -14.89 0.45 15.97
N THR A 292 -14.23 0.99 14.95
CA THR A 292 -13.07 0.36 14.29
C THR A 292 -11.77 1.02 14.73
N PHE A 293 -10.86 0.25 15.32
CA PHE A 293 -9.54 0.67 15.73
C PHE A 293 -8.47 0.24 14.74
N ASN A 294 -7.56 1.15 14.40
CA ASN A 294 -6.32 0.78 13.72
C ASN A 294 -5.25 0.47 14.78
N LYS A 295 -5.34 -0.71 15.36
CA LYS A 295 -4.46 -1.21 16.43
C LYS A 295 -4.32 -2.73 16.34
N LEU A 296 -3.22 -3.28 16.85
CA LEU A 296 -3.16 -4.69 17.21
C LEU A 296 -4.12 -4.96 18.38
N SER A 297 -4.74 -6.14 18.42
CA SER A 297 -5.61 -6.53 19.51
C SER A 297 -4.91 -6.50 20.88
N ASN A 298 -3.59 -6.75 20.88
CA ASN A 298 -2.77 -6.74 22.09
C ASN A 298 -2.50 -5.33 22.66
N ASP A 299 -2.78 -4.29 21.88
CA ASP A 299 -2.65 -2.88 22.28
C ASP A 299 -3.97 -2.27 22.76
N LEU A 300 -5.08 -3.03 22.64
CA LEU A 300 -6.39 -2.60 23.12
C LEU A 300 -6.48 -2.67 24.64
N LYS A 301 -7.21 -1.73 25.24
CA LYS A 301 -7.40 -1.64 26.69
C LYS A 301 -8.85 -1.36 27.05
N VAL A 302 -9.32 -2.06 28.07
CA VAL A 302 -10.61 -1.75 28.70
C VAL A 302 -10.49 -0.46 29.52
N GLY A 303 -11.47 0.44 29.38
CA GLY A 303 -11.47 1.77 29.99
C GLY A 303 -10.83 2.87 29.12
N GLU A 304 -10.07 2.51 28.09
CA GLU A 304 -9.52 3.45 27.08
C GLU A 304 -10.20 3.24 25.72
N ASP A 305 -10.06 2.05 25.15
CA ASP A 305 -10.59 1.68 23.83
C ASP A 305 -11.98 1.02 23.95
N LEU A 306 -12.12 0.05 24.84
CA LEU A 306 -13.38 -0.60 25.16
C LEU A 306 -13.95 0.01 26.44
N ALA A 307 -15.21 0.48 26.42
CA ALA A 307 -15.85 1.04 27.60
C ALA A 307 -16.03 0.01 28.73
N GLU A 308 -16.23 -1.27 28.37
CA GLU A 308 -16.36 -2.42 29.26
C GLU A 308 -15.79 -3.68 28.61
N PRO A 309 -15.43 -4.74 29.38
CA PRO A 309 -15.00 -6.01 28.78
C PRO A 309 -16.10 -6.61 27.91
N ALA A 310 -15.71 -7.27 26.82
CA ALA A 310 -16.64 -7.85 25.86
C ALA A 310 -17.27 -9.16 26.36
N ASP A 311 -18.53 -9.39 25.96
CA ASP A 311 -19.28 -10.62 26.21
C ASP A 311 -18.97 -11.72 25.21
N ILE A 312 -18.58 -11.31 23.99
CA ILE A 312 -18.31 -12.23 22.89
C ILE A 312 -17.04 -11.76 22.18
N LEU A 313 -16.12 -12.68 21.95
CA LEU A 313 -15.04 -12.55 20.99
C LEU A 313 -15.45 -13.26 19.70
N VAL A 314 -15.34 -12.59 18.55
CA VAL A 314 -15.35 -13.22 17.26
C VAL A 314 -14.06 -12.90 16.53
N SER A 315 -13.50 -13.86 15.82
CA SER A 315 -12.31 -13.62 15.00
C SER A 315 -12.20 -14.63 13.87
N GLU A 316 -11.55 -14.22 12.79
CA GLU A 316 -11.13 -15.10 11.71
C GLU A 316 -9.73 -14.68 11.27
N ILE A 317 -8.75 -15.09 12.06
CA ILE A 317 -7.31 -14.86 11.91
C ILE A 317 -6.59 -16.23 11.86
N PHE A 318 -7.09 -17.11 10.98
CA PHE A 318 -6.61 -18.47 10.84
C PHE A 318 -6.14 -18.71 9.41
N ASP A 319 -4.85 -18.92 9.24
CA ASP A 319 -4.26 -19.27 7.97
C ASP A 319 -4.57 -20.72 7.57
N VAL A 320 -4.04 -21.15 6.46
CA VAL A 320 -4.19 -22.53 5.93
C VAL A 320 -3.64 -23.58 6.90
N GLY A 321 -2.61 -23.22 7.70
CA GLY A 321 -2.03 -24.04 8.76
C GLY A 321 -2.64 -23.85 10.14
N LEU A 322 -3.69 -23.03 10.27
CA LEU A 322 -4.42 -22.65 11.47
C LEU A 322 -3.74 -21.59 12.34
N LEU A 323 -2.43 -21.58 12.55
CA LEU A 323 -1.79 -20.85 13.65
C LEU A 323 -0.98 -19.61 13.24
N ALA A 324 -0.63 -19.44 11.96
CA ALA A 324 0.39 -18.48 11.52
C ALA A 324 -0.03 -17.00 11.60
N GLU A 325 -1.32 -16.68 11.79
CA GLU A 325 -1.80 -15.29 11.91
C GLU A 325 -1.89 -14.79 13.35
N TYR A 326 -1.11 -15.34 14.27
CA TYR A 326 -1.10 -14.99 15.70
C TYR A 326 -2.42 -15.27 16.42
N ALA A 327 -3.21 -16.22 15.99
CA ALA A 327 -4.51 -16.56 16.57
C ALA A 327 -4.40 -16.89 18.07
N VAL A 328 -3.50 -17.80 18.46
CA VAL A 328 -3.34 -18.22 19.86
C VAL A 328 -2.91 -17.08 20.77
N PRO A 329 -1.86 -16.30 20.49
CA PRO A 329 -1.50 -15.13 21.32
C PRO A 329 -2.60 -14.07 21.42
N SER A 330 -3.29 -13.79 20.32
CA SER A 330 -4.37 -12.79 20.30
C SER A 330 -5.58 -13.19 21.13
N ILE A 331 -6.01 -14.45 21.01
CA ILE A 331 -7.13 -14.98 21.79
C ILE A 331 -6.75 -15.06 23.28
N ARG A 332 -5.52 -15.48 23.62
CA ARG A 332 -5.00 -15.50 25.00
C ARG A 332 -5.07 -14.09 25.61
N HIS A 333 -4.49 -13.11 24.93
CA HIS A 333 -4.51 -11.71 25.39
C HIS A 333 -5.94 -11.19 25.58
N ALA A 334 -6.83 -11.46 24.62
CA ALA A 334 -8.22 -11.04 24.72
C ALA A 334 -8.91 -11.64 25.97
N ARG A 335 -8.73 -12.93 26.22
CA ARG A 335 -9.27 -13.62 27.41
C ARG A 335 -8.77 -13.01 28.71
N GLU A 336 -7.50 -12.67 28.78
CA GLU A 336 -6.86 -12.16 30.00
C GLU A 336 -7.20 -10.68 30.27
N HIS A 337 -7.45 -9.87 29.23
CA HIS A 337 -7.49 -8.41 29.35
C HIS A 337 -8.74 -7.74 28.80
N LEU A 338 -9.43 -8.35 27.82
CA LEU A 338 -10.47 -7.67 27.04
C LEU A 338 -11.87 -8.29 27.22
N LEU A 339 -11.96 -9.52 27.76
CA LEU A 339 -13.20 -10.27 27.83
C LEU A 339 -13.70 -10.40 29.27
N LYS A 340 -15.02 -10.56 29.42
CA LYS A 340 -15.64 -11.00 30.67
C LYS A 340 -15.27 -12.47 30.97
N PRO A 341 -15.20 -12.89 32.23
CA PRO A 341 -14.89 -14.30 32.58
C PRO A 341 -15.86 -15.34 31.98
N SER A 342 -17.08 -14.93 31.66
CA SER A 342 -18.11 -15.77 31.04
C SER A 342 -18.26 -15.57 29.56
N ALA A 343 -17.33 -14.85 28.92
CA ALA A 343 -17.42 -14.51 27.52
C ALA A 343 -17.43 -15.76 26.61
N LYS A 344 -18.13 -15.66 25.51
CA LYS A 344 -18.10 -16.67 24.43
C LYS A 344 -17.02 -16.31 23.42
N ILE A 345 -16.36 -17.33 22.88
CA ILE A 345 -15.31 -17.18 21.88
C ILE A 345 -15.74 -17.91 20.60
N ILE A 346 -15.67 -17.24 19.50
CA ILE A 346 -16.00 -17.72 18.15
C ILE A 346 -14.77 -17.53 17.25
N PRO A 347 -14.12 -18.60 16.79
CA PRO A 347 -14.41 -20.02 17.07
C PRO A 347 -14.01 -20.41 18.50
N ARG A 348 -14.69 -21.45 19.04
CA ARG A 348 -14.40 -21.97 20.36
C ARG A 348 -13.23 -22.97 20.40
N ALA A 349 -13.03 -23.68 19.29
CA ALA A 349 -12.02 -24.74 19.18
C ALA A 349 -11.63 -25.02 17.73
N ALA A 350 -10.53 -25.73 17.55
CA ALA A 350 -10.14 -26.28 16.25
C ALA A 350 -9.57 -27.70 16.42
N THR A 351 -9.87 -28.58 15.46
CA THR A 351 -9.27 -29.92 15.39
C THR A 351 -8.49 -30.01 14.08
N VAL A 352 -7.20 -30.36 14.16
CA VAL A 352 -6.32 -30.54 13.01
C VAL A 352 -6.28 -32.01 12.61
N TYR A 353 -6.52 -32.28 11.34
CA TYR A 353 -6.45 -33.57 10.70
C TYR A 353 -5.33 -33.62 9.67
N ALA A 354 -4.76 -34.81 9.45
CA ALA A 354 -3.78 -35.01 8.39
C ALA A 354 -4.01 -36.36 7.65
N ALA A 355 -3.40 -36.47 6.48
CA ALA A 355 -3.33 -37.70 5.72
C ALA A 355 -2.00 -37.79 4.95
N LEU A 356 -1.52 -38.99 4.73
CA LEU A 356 -0.38 -39.28 3.90
C LEU A 356 -0.80 -39.35 2.43
N VAL A 357 -0.04 -38.70 1.57
CA VAL A 357 -0.43 -38.48 0.17
C VAL A 357 0.65 -38.97 -0.80
N GLU A 358 0.24 -39.77 -1.78
CA GLU A 358 1.01 -40.06 -2.98
C GLU A 358 0.57 -39.10 -4.10
N SER A 359 1.45 -38.19 -4.51
CA SER A 359 1.26 -37.31 -5.65
C SER A 359 2.59 -36.78 -6.16
N GLN A 360 2.99 -37.20 -7.34
CA GLN A 360 4.16 -36.64 -7.99
C GLN A 360 3.93 -35.19 -8.39
N ASP A 361 2.70 -34.83 -8.79
CA ASP A 361 2.36 -33.46 -9.18
C ASP A 361 2.55 -32.49 -8.00
N VAL A 362 2.10 -32.87 -6.80
CA VAL A 362 2.32 -32.09 -5.58
C VAL A 362 3.81 -31.99 -5.25
N PHE A 363 4.53 -33.11 -5.32
CA PHE A 363 5.98 -33.15 -5.07
C PHE A 363 6.73 -32.17 -6.00
N HIS A 364 6.40 -32.14 -7.27
CA HIS A 364 7.04 -31.31 -8.27
C HIS A 364 6.65 -29.81 -8.18
N THR A 365 5.72 -29.42 -7.32
CA THR A 365 5.44 -27.99 -7.09
C THR A 365 6.57 -27.28 -6.34
N ASP A 366 7.39 -28.03 -5.58
CA ASP A 366 8.47 -27.47 -4.76
C ASP A 366 9.79 -28.28 -4.87
N ARG A 367 9.84 -29.33 -5.67
CA ARG A 367 11.01 -30.17 -5.88
C ARG A 367 11.26 -30.45 -7.37
N VAL A 368 12.52 -30.49 -7.71
CA VAL A 368 12.98 -30.81 -9.05
C VAL A 368 14.11 -31.86 -8.94
N ASN A 369 14.14 -32.83 -9.84
CA ASN A 369 15.16 -33.85 -9.92
C ASN A 369 15.76 -33.87 -11.33
N MET A 370 15.59 -34.96 -12.08
CA MET A 370 16.05 -35.11 -13.47
C MET A 370 15.07 -34.40 -14.41
N VAL A 371 15.54 -33.42 -15.19
CA VAL A 371 14.76 -32.73 -16.22
C VAL A 371 15.53 -32.75 -17.53
N SER A 372 14.93 -33.29 -18.58
CA SER A 372 15.55 -33.40 -19.92
C SER A 372 16.94 -34.06 -19.92
N GLY A 373 17.17 -35.02 -18.98
CA GLY A 373 18.44 -35.72 -18.83
C GLY A 373 19.49 -35.02 -17.96
N PHE A 374 19.17 -33.87 -17.36
CA PHE A 374 20.04 -33.13 -16.46
C PHE A 374 19.55 -33.21 -15.03
N ASP A 375 20.48 -33.39 -14.08
CA ASP A 375 20.19 -33.34 -12.66
C ASP A 375 20.11 -31.86 -12.20
N LEU A 376 18.91 -31.43 -11.83
CA LEU A 376 18.64 -30.08 -11.32
C LEU A 376 18.38 -30.05 -9.82
N SER A 377 18.65 -31.17 -9.10
CA SER A 377 18.34 -31.29 -7.67
C SER A 377 18.95 -30.21 -6.78
N LEU A 378 20.08 -29.61 -7.18
CA LEU A 378 20.69 -28.48 -6.47
C LEU A 378 19.76 -27.27 -6.39
N PHE A 379 18.82 -27.13 -7.33
CA PHE A 379 17.84 -26.05 -7.30
C PHE A 379 16.89 -26.14 -6.10
N ASN A 380 16.75 -27.35 -5.50
CA ASN A 380 15.95 -27.55 -4.29
C ASN A 380 16.54 -26.82 -3.05
N THR A 381 17.73 -26.21 -3.17
CA THR A 381 18.27 -25.32 -2.14
C THR A 381 17.33 -24.13 -1.90
N PHE A 382 16.57 -23.72 -2.90
CA PHE A 382 15.59 -22.64 -2.84
C PHE A 382 14.18 -23.09 -2.43
N SER A 383 13.97 -24.40 -2.27
CA SER A 383 12.68 -24.91 -1.80
C SER A 383 12.43 -24.54 -0.34
N LYS A 384 11.17 -24.41 0.04
CA LYS A 384 10.77 -24.14 1.43
C LYS A 384 11.11 -25.35 2.31
N LYS A 385 11.99 -25.14 3.30
CA LYS A 385 12.46 -26.22 4.18
C LYS A 385 11.66 -26.35 5.48
N GLU A 386 11.12 -25.24 5.96
CA GLU A 386 10.46 -25.12 7.27
C GLU A 386 9.05 -24.55 7.17
N ASP A 387 8.44 -24.58 5.97
CA ASP A 387 7.12 -24.06 5.71
C ASP A 387 6.30 -25.09 4.92
N TYR A 388 4.99 -25.03 5.01
CA TYR A 388 4.09 -25.85 4.21
C TYR A 388 3.70 -25.15 2.92
N LEU A 389 3.43 -25.94 1.89
CA LEU A 389 2.78 -25.47 0.67
C LEU A 389 1.29 -25.26 0.95
N GLN A 390 0.72 -24.25 0.29
CA GLN A 390 -0.71 -23.95 0.36
C GLN A 390 -1.34 -24.29 -1.00
N LEU A 391 -2.16 -25.31 -1.06
CA LEU A 391 -2.76 -25.74 -2.32
C LEU A 391 -4.11 -26.44 -2.12
N PHE A 392 -4.96 -26.35 -3.12
CA PHE A 392 -6.17 -27.17 -3.18
C PHE A 392 -5.78 -28.57 -3.65
N LEU A 393 -5.69 -29.54 -2.72
CA LEU A 393 -5.30 -30.90 -3.04
C LEU A 393 -6.19 -31.53 -4.13
N ARG A 394 -7.47 -31.13 -4.19
CA ARG A 394 -8.43 -31.55 -5.23
C ARG A 394 -8.01 -31.20 -6.66
N ASN A 395 -7.13 -30.20 -6.84
CA ASN A 395 -6.65 -29.78 -8.16
C ASN A 395 -5.47 -30.64 -8.67
N PHE A 396 -4.94 -31.55 -7.85
CA PHE A 396 -3.81 -32.40 -8.16
C PHE A 396 -4.24 -33.86 -8.23
N LYS A 397 -3.69 -34.62 -9.17
CA LYS A 397 -3.84 -36.07 -9.15
C LYS A 397 -3.14 -36.64 -7.93
N HIS A 398 -3.89 -37.21 -7.03
CA HIS A 398 -3.35 -37.75 -5.77
C HIS A 398 -4.06 -39.03 -5.32
N LYS A 399 -3.44 -39.73 -4.41
CA LYS A 399 -3.95 -40.91 -3.74
C LYS A 399 -3.70 -40.77 -2.24
N ILE A 400 -4.72 -40.99 -1.45
CA ILE A 400 -4.63 -41.00 0.01
C ILE A 400 -4.16 -42.39 0.44
N LEU A 401 -3.12 -42.49 1.26
CA LEU A 401 -2.46 -43.73 1.65
C LEU A 401 -2.92 -44.28 2.99
N CYS A 402 -3.64 -43.49 3.79
CA CYS A 402 -4.17 -43.84 5.10
C CYS A 402 -5.56 -43.23 5.30
N GLN A 403 -6.30 -43.63 6.34
CA GLN A 403 -7.44 -42.86 6.80
C GLN A 403 -6.94 -41.52 7.36
N PRO A 404 -7.68 -40.41 7.17
CA PRO A 404 -7.39 -39.17 7.89
C PRO A 404 -7.31 -39.42 9.40
N PHE A 405 -6.31 -38.83 10.03
CA PHE A 405 -6.07 -38.99 11.47
C PHE A 405 -5.99 -37.60 12.14
N GLU A 406 -6.40 -37.56 13.40
CA GLU A 406 -6.33 -36.38 14.22
C GLU A 406 -4.90 -36.12 14.67
N VAL A 407 -4.47 -34.85 14.59
CA VAL A 407 -3.13 -34.39 14.94
C VAL A 407 -3.13 -33.64 16.25
N PHE A 408 -3.91 -32.55 16.32
CA PHE A 408 -4.04 -31.68 17.47
C PHE A 408 -5.49 -31.23 17.66
N GLU A 409 -5.85 -30.95 18.90
CA GLU A 409 -7.09 -30.27 19.27
C GLU A 409 -6.71 -29.00 20.05
N PHE A 410 -7.28 -27.86 19.66
CA PHE A 410 -7.07 -26.55 20.26
C PHE A 410 -8.38 -26.06 20.88
N ASP A 411 -8.45 -25.94 22.18
CA ASP A 411 -9.58 -25.32 22.89
C ASP A 411 -9.26 -23.85 23.18
N PHE A 412 -9.87 -22.95 22.45
CA PHE A 412 -9.66 -21.51 22.61
C PHE A 412 -10.37 -20.91 23.85
N CYS A 413 -11.31 -21.66 24.43
CA CYS A 413 -12.05 -21.26 25.64
C CYS A 413 -11.39 -21.75 26.94
N GLY A 414 -10.59 -22.81 26.86
CA GLY A 414 -10.04 -23.54 27.99
C GLY A 414 -8.71 -22.99 28.52
N ALA A 415 -7.82 -23.90 28.92
CA ALA A 415 -6.47 -23.56 29.36
C ALA A 415 -5.63 -22.93 28.25
N ASN A 416 -4.51 -22.31 28.63
CA ASN A 416 -3.59 -21.77 27.64
C ASN A 416 -3.03 -22.92 26.78
N ILE A 417 -2.97 -22.65 25.48
CA ILE A 417 -2.37 -23.55 24.51
C ILE A 417 -0.86 -23.37 24.61
N GLU A 418 -0.16 -24.46 24.97
CA GLU A 418 1.30 -24.52 25.09
C GLU A 418 1.89 -25.34 23.97
N PRO A 419 3.17 -25.10 23.57
CA PRO A 419 3.86 -25.93 22.58
C PRO A 419 3.79 -27.41 22.90
N GLU A 420 3.51 -28.25 21.89
CA GLU A 420 3.35 -29.66 22.05
C GLU A 420 4.10 -30.49 20.99
N ASN A 421 4.54 -31.70 21.36
CA ASN A 421 5.13 -32.68 20.46
C ASN A 421 4.41 -34.01 20.63
N ARG A 422 3.99 -34.63 19.53
CA ARG A 422 3.28 -35.92 19.52
C ARG A 422 3.95 -36.89 18.55
N LYS A 423 3.83 -38.19 18.86
CA LYS A 423 4.13 -39.30 17.95
C LYS A 423 2.81 -39.98 17.64
N ILE A 424 2.43 -40.00 16.37
CA ILE A 424 1.14 -40.55 15.95
C ILE A 424 1.39 -41.80 15.10
N ALA A 425 0.90 -42.93 15.57
CA ALA A 425 0.93 -44.21 14.81
C ALA A 425 -0.18 -44.17 13.75
N VAL A 426 0.19 -44.31 12.49
CA VAL A 426 -0.72 -44.25 11.36
C VAL A 426 -0.71 -45.57 10.58
N GLN A 427 -1.89 -46.18 10.45
CA GLN A 427 -2.07 -47.40 9.68
C GLN A 427 -2.19 -47.10 8.19
N ILE A 428 -1.32 -47.67 7.39
CA ILE A 428 -1.36 -47.55 5.94
C ILE A 428 -2.47 -48.43 5.37
N THR A 429 -3.34 -47.87 4.56
CA THR A 429 -4.46 -48.59 3.94
C THR A 429 -4.20 -48.96 2.48
N GLN A 430 -3.23 -48.30 1.84
CA GLN A 430 -2.90 -48.53 0.43
C GLN A 430 -1.38 -48.50 0.20
N ASN A 431 -0.87 -49.41 -0.66
CA ASN A 431 0.52 -49.35 -1.09
C ASN A 431 0.78 -48.06 -1.90
N GLY A 432 1.94 -47.45 -1.74
CA GLY A 432 2.32 -46.30 -2.54
C GLY A 432 3.61 -45.64 -2.05
N ASN A 433 3.98 -44.55 -2.69
CA ASN A 433 5.08 -43.67 -2.26
C ASN A 433 4.50 -42.42 -1.59
N CYS A 434 4.79 -42.24 -0.32
CA CYS A 434 4.42 -41.04 0.40
C CYS A 434 5.29 -39.86 -0.07
N HIS A 435 4.70 -38.95 -0.82
CA HIS A 435 5.33 -37.74 -1.34
C HIS A 435 5.07 -36.53 -0.45
N ALA A 436 4.00 -36.58 0.35
CA ALA A 436 3.59 -35.45 1.17
C ALA A 436 2.71 -35.87 2.36
N ILE A 437 2.67 -35.02 3.38
CA ILE A 437 1.68 -35.05 4.45
C ILE A 437 0.80 -33.80 4.25
N ALA A 438 -0.46 -34.03 3.87
CA ALA A 438 -1.44 -32.95 3.77
C ALA A 438 -2.19 -32.84 5.10
N PHE A 439 -2.39 -31.63 5.57
CA PHE A 439 -3.19 -31.37 6.76
C PHE A 439 -4.15 -30.22 6.57
N TRP A 440 -5.22 -30.23 7.35
CA TRP A 440 -6.32 -29.27 7.34
C TRP A 440 -6.95 -29.21 8.71
N PHE A 441 -7.94 -28.37 8.91
CA PHE A 441 -8.61 -28.26 10.20
C PHE A 441 -10.14 -28.22 10.07
N ARG A 442 -10.78 -28.55 11.17
CA ARG A 442 -12.18 -28.27 11.44
C ARG A 442 -12.23 -27.20 12.50
N LEU A 443 -12.88 -26.07 12.19
CA LEU A 443 -12.99 -24.92 13.08
C LEU A 443 -14.38 -24.90 13.69
N TRP A 444 -14.47 -25.17 14.99
CA TRP A 444 -15.73 -25.21 15.72
C TRP A 444 -16.12 -23.81 16.16
N LEU A 445 -17.19 -23.21 15.57
CA LEU A 445 -17.68 -21.90 15.91
C LEU A 445 -18.49 -21.93 17.21
N ASP A 446 -19.28 -22.98 17.41
CA ASP A 446 -19.93 -23.32 18.69
C ASP A 446 -19.95 -24.86 18.88
N ASP A 447 -20.84 -25.40 19.71
CA ASP A 447 -20.94 -26.83 19.98
C ASP A 447 -21.56 -27.63 18.81
N GLU A 448 -22.18 -26.97 17.83
CA GLU A 448 -22.96 -27.59 16.75
C GLU A 448 -22.47 -27.14 15.36
N ILE A 449 -22.02 -25.89 15.24
CA ILE A 449 -21.65 -25.27 13.96
C ILE A 449 -20.12 -25.31 13.81
N TYR A 450 -19.66 -25.83 12.69
CA TYR A 450 -18.24 -25.87 12.36
C TYR A 450 -18.00 -25.60 10.87
N LEU A 451 -16.78 -25.18 10.57
CA LEU A 451 -16.20 -25.11 9.22
C LEU A 451 -15.25 -26.27 9.03
N ASP A 452 -15.32 -26.94 7.89
CA ASP A 452 -14.42 -28.04 7.52
C ASP A 452 -13.59 -27.64 6.30
N THR A 453 -12.26 -27.57 6.46
CA THR A 453 -11.33 -27.20 5.39
C THR A 453 -10.68 -28.43 4.71
N SER A 454 -11.29 -29.61 4.87
CA SER A 454 -10.79 -30.87 4.28
C SER A 454 -10.76 -30.82 2.75
N PRO A 455 -9.92 -31.68 2.11
CA PRO A 455 -9.91 -31.80 0.65
C PRO A 455 -11.24 -32.20 0.03
N LEU A 456 -12.16 -32.77 0.83
CA LEU A 456 -13.50 -33.19 0.41
C LEU A 456 -14.54 -32.08 0.51
N SER A 457 -14.24 -31.01 1.24
CA SER A 457 -15.10 -29.83 1.31
C SER A 457 -14.99 -29.03 0.02
N GLN A 458 -16.11 -28.94 -0.74
CA GLN A 458 -16.13 -28.22 -2.02
C GLN A 458 -16.44 -26.74 -1.87
N ASP A 459 -16.97 -26.35 -0.73
CA ASP A 459 -17.62 -25.04 -0.54
C ASP A 459 -16.73 -24.00 0.21
N THR A 460 -15.46 -24.36 0.47
CA THR A 460 -14.54 -23.50 1.21
C THR A 460 -13.46 -22.87 0.34
N CYS A 461 -13.07 -21.63 0.66
CA CYS A 461 -11.92 -20.94 0.08
C CYS A 461 -10.57 -21.40 0.68
N TRP A 462 -10.56 -22.16 1.80
CA TRP A 462 -9.33 -22.64 2.40
C TRP A 462 -8.68 -23.75 1.58
N MET A 463 -7.40 -23.54 1.33
CA MET A 463 -6.50 -24.57 0.81
C MET A 463 -6.14 -25.57 1.92
N GLN A 464 -5.40 -26.62 1.58
CA GLN A 464 -4.75 -27.50 2.55
C GLN A 464 -3.29 -27.11 2.68
N ALA A 465 -2.75 -27.26 3.88
CA ALA A 465 -1.33 -27.16 4.16
C ALA A 465 -0.65 -28.50 3.85
N VAL A 466 0.51 -28.47 3.19
CA VAL A 466 1.17 -29.69 2.72
C VAL A 466 2.66 -29.63 2.99
N HIS A 467 3.17 -30.57 3.79
CA HIS A 467 4.59 -30.80 3.97
C HIS A 467 5.08 -31.83 2.95
N ILE A 468 6.12 -31.52 2.21
CA ILE A 468 6.75 -32.43 1.27
C ILE A 468 7.62 -33.45 2.05
N VAL A 469 7.48 -34.72 1.73
CA VAL A 469 8.34 -35.83 2.21
C VAL A 469 9.45 -36.03 1.19
N ASP A 470 10.68 -35.65 1.56
CA ASP A 470 11.84 -35.71 0.68
C ASP A 470 13.02 -36.35 1.39
N PRO A 471 13.54 -37.51 0.90
CA PRO A 471 13.03 -38.27 -0.24
C PRO A 471 11.66 -38.94 0.01
N PRO A 472 10.86 -39.21 -1.05
CA PRO A 472 9.60 -39.95 -0.91
C PRO A 472 9.80 -41.34 -0.29
N LYS A 473 8.88 -41.74 0.60
CA LYS A 473 8.97 -43.01 1.32
C LYS A 473 7.95 -44.03 0.81
N SER A 474 8.43 -45.21 0.44
CA SER A 474 7.55 -46.33 0.08
C SER A 474 6.83 -46.88 1.33
N VAL A 475 5.51 -47.03 1.24
CA VAL A 475 4.65 -47.54 2.31
C VAL A 475 3.73 -48.65 1.78
N TYR A 476 3.35 -49.58 2.66
CA TYR A 476 2.60 -50.77 2.28
C TYR A 476 1.33 -50.92 3.12
N ALA A 477 0.26 -51.38 2.50
CA ALA A 477 -1.01 -51.64 3.19
C ALA A 477 -0.81 -52.60 4.37
N GLY A 478 -1.35 -52.24 5.52
CA GLY A 478 -1.15 -52.98 6.78
C GLY A 478 0.11 -52.58 7.57
N GLN A 479 1.01 -51.77 6.99
CA GLN A 479 2.15 -51.20 7.70
C GLN A 479 1.68 -50.09 8.65
N GLU A 480 2.31 -50.05 9.82
CA GLU A 480 2.23 -48.89 10.71
C GLU A 480 3.44 -47.98 10.50
N VAL A 481 3.21 -46.70 10.32
CA VAL A 481 4.24 -45.65 10.26
C VAL A 481 4.02 -44.63 11.35
N VAL A 482 5.06 -43.90 11.74
CA VAL A 482 4.95 -42.87 12.77
C VAL A 482 5.08 -41.49 12.15
N VAL A 483 4.10 -40.62 12.39
CA VAL A 483 4.18 -39.20 12.09
C VAL A 483 4.60 -38.47 13.36
N LEU A 484 5.67 -37.68 13.25
CA LEU A 484 6.11 -36.72 14.26
C LEU A 484 5.37 -35.43 14.02
N ALA A 485 4.58 -35.02 14.97
CA ALA A 485 3.80 -33.78 14.92
C ALA A 485 4.25 -32.85 16.03
N SER A 486 4.46 -31.57 15.72
CA SER A 486 4.78 -30.53 16.72
C SER A 486 4.11 -29.22 16.39
N HIS A 487 3.86 -28.41 17.39
CA HIS A 487 3.52 -27.00 17.21
C HIS A 487 4.17 -26.15 18.30
N ASP A 488 4.45 -24.89 17.95
CA ASP A 488 5.01 -23.85 18.84
C ASP A 488 4.00 -22.74 19.17
N THR A 489 2.71 -22.99 18.92
CA THR A 489 1.57 -22.02 19.00
C THR A 489 1.45 -21.04 17.82
N SER A 490 2.41 -21.02 16.91
CA SER A 490 2.40 -20.20 15.69
C SER A 490 2.50 -21.02 14.40
N TYR A 491 2.96 -22.25 14.49
CA TYR A 491 3.23 -23.11 13.35
C TYR A 491 3.05 -24.59 13.72
N ILE A 492 2.55 -25.39 12.76
CA ILE A 492 2.42 -26.86 12.88
C ILE A 492 3.41 -27.52 11.93
N ASP A 493 4.28 -28.37 12.45
CA ASP A 493 5.25 -29.17 11.70
C ASP A 493 4.87 -30.64 11.75
N LEU A 494 4.87 -31.32 10.58
CA LEU A 494 4.56 -32.71 10.42
C LEU A 494 5.66 -33.40 9.63
N LYS A 495 6.26 -34.48 10.21
CA LYS A 495 7.33 -35.26 9.58
C LYS A 495 7.04 -36.73 9.66
N LEU A 496 7.31 -37.46 8.59
CA LEU A 496 7.27 -38.92 8.62
C LEU A 496 8.57 -39.43 9.26
N SER A 497 8.44 -40.21 10.37
CA SER A 497 9.60 -40.80 11.04
C SER A 497 10.39 -41.71 10.11
N GLU A 498 11.68 -41.81 10.34
CA GLU A 498 12.57 -42.70 9.59
C GLU A 498 12.16 -44.18 9.72
#